data_34afe5970e806b510ea2d2e81f35e70b
#
_entry.id   34afe5970e806b510ea2d2e81f35e70b
#
_cell.length_a   1.000
_cell.length_b   1.000
_cell.length_c   1.000
_cell.angle_alpha   90.00
_cell.angle_beta   90.00
_cell.angle_gamma   90.00
#
_symmetry.space_group_name_H-M   'P 1'
#
loop_
_entity.id
_entity.type
_entity.pdbx_description
1 polymer ?
#
loop_
_entity_poly.entity_id
_entity_poly.type
_entity_poly.pdbx_seq_one_letter_code
_entity_poly.pdbx_strand_id
1 'polypeptide(L)'
;MVTLALRQCAIALVSLSVVPLALSASAAEVNEARALYHYQMFCQGCHTPDGSGNGDIPALKDFMGHFMTTDQGRAFLVRVPGSATSKLDDQELAEVLNWCLAEFAGVSLPVQGYAPYSAAEVSVLRAEPLEEI
;
A
#
# COMPACT_ATOMS: atom_id res chain seq x y z
N MET A 1 43.73 59.49 -32.20
CA MET A 1 42.41 58.89 -32.16
C MET A 1 42.59 57.37 -31.87
N VAL A 2 42.40 56.96 -30.61
CA VAL A 2 42.55 55.59 -30.19
C VAL A 2 41.18 55.04 -29.83
N THR A 3 40.65 54.15 -30.66
CA THR A 3 39.37 53.47 -30.44
C THR A 3 39.55 52.29 -29.49
N LEU A 4 38.99 52.41 -28.32
CA LEU A 4 38.96 51.36 -27.28
C LEU A 4 37.82 50.39 -27.58
N ALA A 5 38.15 49.15 -27.99
CA ALA A 5 37.19 48.08 -28.18
C ALA A 5 36.85 47.41 -26.86
N LEU A 6 35.65 47.62 -26.34
CA LEU A 6 35.08 46.87 -25.21
C LEU A 6 34.70 45.45 -25.63
N ARG A 7 35.42 44.45 -25.11
CA ARG A 7 35.05 43.04 -25.19
C ARG A 7 34.00 42.74 -24.11
N GLN A 8 32.79 42.53 -24.51
CA GLN A 8 31.71 42.02 -23.63
C GLN A 8 31.95 40.52 -23.41
N CYS A 9 32.27 40.14 -22.19
CA CYS A 9 32.31 38.74 -21.76
C CYS A 9 30.86 38.32 -21.40
N ALA A 10 30.24 37.53 -22.26
CA ALA A 10 28.91 36.91 -21.94
C ALA A 10 29.14 35.70 -21.00
N ILE A 11 28.77 35.85 -19.75
CA ILE A 11 28.75 34.74 -18.79
C ILE A 11 27.44 33.96 -19.02
N ALA A 12 27.53 32.79 -19.63
CA ALA A 12 26.43 31.86 -19.76
C ALA A 12 26.17 31.18 -18.40
N LEU A 13 25.09 31.57 -17.75
CA LEU A 13 24.59 30.88 -16.56
C LEU A 13 23.95 29.57 -16.97
N VAL A 14 24.67 28.47 -16.79
CA VAL A 14 24.10 27.12 -16.92
C VAL A 14 23.27 26.83 -15.68
N SER A 15 21.96 27.00 -15.77
CA SER A 15 21.02 26.59 -14.72
C SER A 15 20.93 25.05 -14.68
N LEU A 16 21.53 24.45 -13.68
CA LEU A 16 21.43 23.02 -13.38
C LEU A 16 20.04 22.74 -12.81
N SER A 17 19.11 22.30 -13.66
CA SER A 17 17.77 21.88 -13.23
C SER A 17 17.86 20.55 -12.50
N VAL A 18 17.76 20.57 -11.17
CA VAL A 18 17.61 19.35 -10.36
C VAL A 18 16.21 18.82 -10.56
N VAL A 19 16.05 17.76 -11.38
CA VAL A 19 14.78 17.03 -11.50
C VAL A 19 14.65 16.15 -10.26
N PRO A 20 13.62 16.34 -9.43
CA PRO A 20 13.39 15.45 -8.30
C PRO A 20 13.03 14.05 -8.82
N LEU A 21 13.86 13.06 -8.51
CA LEU A 21 13.57 11.65 -8.76
C LEU A 21 12.46 11.24 -7.77
N ALA A 22 11.21 11.24 -8.23
CA ALA A 22 10.11 10.70 -7.45
C ALA A 22 10.31 9.19 -7.30
N LEU A 23 10.67 8.74 -6.10
CA LEU A 23 10.71 7.33 -5.74
C LEU A 23 9.25 6.85 -5.67
N SER A 24 8.73 6.29 -6.76
CA SER A 24 7.43 5.64 -6.75
C SER A 24 7.54 4.36 -5.93
N ALA A 25 6.84 4.30 -4.79
CA ALA A 25 6.70 3.05 -4.04
C ALA A 25 5.96 2.03 -4.92
N SER A 26 6.65 0.93 -5.26
CA SER A 26 6.05 -0.15 -6.04
C SER A 26 5.09 -0.94 -5.18
N ALA A 27 3.94 -1.35 -5.76
CA ALA A 27 3.05 -2.32 -5.15
C ALA A 27 3.81 -3.62 -4.81
N ALA A 28 3.42 -4.29 -3.72
CA ALA A 28 3.97 -5.60 -3.41
C ALA A 28 3.55 -6.61 -4.50
N GLU A 29 4.53 -7.31 -5.07
CA GLU A 29 4.27 -8.38 -6.01
C GLU A 29 3.61 -9.57 -5.27
N VAL A 30 2.47 -10.07 -5.79
CA VAL A 30 1.72 -11.16 -5.16
C VAL A 30 2.25 -12.50 -5.65
N ASN A 31 2.84 -13.28 -4.74
CA ASN A 31 3.05 -14.70 -4.92
C ASN A 31 1.89 -15.46 -4.26
N GLU A 32 0.97 -15.96 -5.07
CA GLU A 32 -0.29 -16.55 -4.59
C GLU A 32 -0.08 -17.70 -3.59
N ALA A 33 0.89 -18.59 -3.80
CA ALA A 33 1.13 -19.71 -2.90
C ALA A 33 1.63 -19.23 -1.52
N ARG A 34 2.49 -18.22 -1.50
CA ARG A 34 2.99 -17.62 -0.25
C ARG A 34 1.91 -16.81 0.44
N ALA A 35 1.16 -16.01 -0.31
CA ALA A 35 0.05 -15.23 0.24
C ALA A 35 -1.05 -16.13 0.83
N LEU A 36 -1.43 -17.19 0.15
CA LEU A 36 -2.36 -18.19 0.67
C LEU A 36 -1.83 -18.82 1.97
N TYR A 37 -0.54 -19.21 2.01
CA TYR A 37 0.07 -19.75 3.22
C TYR A 37 0.02 -18.74 4.38
N HIS A 38 0.33 -17.46 4.13
CA HIS A 38 0.26 -16.41 5.14
C HIS A 38 -1.18 -16.17 5.60
N TYR A 39 -2.15 -16.19 4.69
CA TYR A 39 -3.57 -16.13 5.05
C TYR A 39 -3.96 -17.28 5.99
N GLN A 40 -3.60 -18.50 5.65
CA GLN A 40 -3.90 -19.69 6.46
C GLN A 40 -3.28 -19.61 7.86
N MET A 41 -2.07 -19.09 7.95
CA MET A 41 -1.33 -19.04 9.21
C MET A 41 -1.75 -17.88 10.14
N PHE A 42 -2.14 -16.74 9.59
CA PHE A 42 -2.31 -15.51 10.36
C PHE A 42 -3.72 -14.89 10.31
N CYS A 43 -4.53 -15.27 9.34
CA CYS A 43 -5.84 -14.63 9.10
C CYS A 43 -7.01 -15.60 9.17
N GLN A 44 -6.87 -16.79 8.59
CA GLN A 44 -7.95 -17.77 8.41
C GLN A 44 -8.59 -18.24 9.72
N GLY A 45 -7.85 -18.24 10.83
CA GLY A 45 -8.36 -18.64 12.14
C GLY A 45 -9.56 -17.82 12.60
N CYS A 46 -9.60 -16.53 12.21
CA CYS A 46 -10.69 -15.61 12.49
C CYS A 46 -11.61 -15.44 11.27
N HIS A 47 -11.04 -15.28 10.07
CA HIS A 47 -11.78 -14.94 8.85
C HIS A 47 -12.29 -16.13 8.04
N THR A 48 -12.08 -17.37 8.49
CA THR A 48 -12.45 -18.62 7.80
C THR A 48 -11.73 -18.86 6.46
N PRO A 49 -11.70 -20.11 5.93
CA PRO A 49 -11.02 -20.40 4.67
C PRO A 49 -11.57 -19.67 3.45
N ASP A 50 -12.86 -19.33 3.47
CA ASP A 50 -13.56 -18.68 2.36
C ASP A 50 -13.77 -17.16 2.57
N GLY A 51 -13.18 -16.61 3.63
CA GLY A 51 -13.31 -15.18 3.95
C GLY A 51 -14.67 -14.74 4.48
N SER A 52 -15.57 -15.68 4.85
CA SER A 52 -16.93 -15.35 5.30
C SER A 52 -17.01 -14.78 6.72
N GLY A 53 -15.90 -14.86 7.48
CA GLY A 53 -15.88 -14.46 8.88
C GLY A 53 -16.54 -15.47 9.82
N ASN A 54 -16.58 -15.15 11.11
CA ASN A 54 -17.18 -16.02 12.11
C ASN A 54 -17.65 -15.22 13.34
N GLY A 55 -18.93 -15.30 13.67
CA GLY A 55 -19.52 -14.58 14.82
C GLY A 55 -19.30 -13.07 14.70
N ASP A 56 -18.53 -12.49 15.63
CA ASP A 56 -18.22 -11.05 15.66
C ASP A 56 -17.10 -10.65 14.69
N ILE A 57 -16.44 -11.63 14.05
CA ILE A 57 -15.39 -11.36 13.07
C ILE A 57 -16.03 -11.06 11.72
N PRO A 58 -15.82 -9.86 11.16
CA PRO A 58 -16.44 -9.46 9.91
C PRO A 58 -15.98 -10.30 8.72
N ALA A 59 -16.85 -10.46 7.74
CA ALA A 59 -16.48 -11.06 6.46
C ALA A 59 -15.48 -10.18 5.71
N LEU A 60 -14.52 -10.84 5.06
CA LEU A 60 -13.70 -10.23 4.01
C LEU A 60 -14.44 -10.30 2.67
N LYS A 61 -15.14 -11.43 2.47
CA LYS A 61 -15.86 -11.76 1.25
C LYS A 61 -16.94 -10.73 0.94
N ASP A 62 -16.89 -10.20 -0.28
CA ASP A 62 -17.82 -9.20 -0.81
C ASP A 62 -17.98 -7.93 0.06
N PHE A 63 -17.04 -7.70 0.97
CA PHE A 63 -17.09 -6.59 1.92
C PHE A 63 -15.77 -5.80 2.01
N MET A 64 -14.62 -6.49 2.03
CA MET A 64 -13.30 -5.88 2.24
C MET A 64 -12.99 -4.75 1.25
N GLY A 65 -13.47 -4.86 0.02
CA GLY A 65 -13.25 -3.86 -1.04
C GLY A 65 -13.82 -2.48 -0.74
N HIS A 66 -14.86 -2.37 0.11
CA HIS A 66 -15.42 -1.08 0.49
C HIS A 66 -14.41 -0.17 1.19
N PHE A 67 -13.47 -0.75 1.93
CA PHE A 67 -12.41 0.00 2.60
C PHE A 67 -11.42 0.64 1.61
N MET A 68 -11.36 0.17 0.37
CA MET A 68 -10.46 0.69 -0.65
C MET A 68 -10.97 1.99 -1.31
N THR A 69 -12.12 2.50 -0.88
CA THR A 69 -12.72 3.72 -1.42
C THR A 69 -12.21 5.00 -0.76
N THR A 70 -11.55 4.90 0.40
CA THR A 70 -11.02 6.05 1.16
C THR A 70 -9.66 5.73 1.78
N ASP A 71 -8.85 6.76 2.04
CA ASP A 71 -7.56 6.62 2.73
C ASP A 71 -7.73 6.06 4.15
N GLN A 72 -8.80 6.46 4.86
CA GLN A 72 -9.10 5.96 6.20
C GLN A 72 -9.42 4.46 6.17
N GLY A 73 -10.20 4.01 5.17
CA GLY A 73 -10.52 2.59 4.98
C GLY A 73 -9.26 1.77 4.68
N ARG A 74 -8.40 2.26 3.78
CA ARG A 74 -7.11 1.64 3.51
C ARG A 74 -6.27 1.52 4.78
N ALA A 75 -6.14 2.61 5.52
CA ALA A 75 -5.40 2.62 6.77
C ALA A 75 -6.00 1.65 7.80
N PHE A 76 -7.33 1.54 7.88
CA PHE A 76 -8.03 0.63 8.78
C PHE A 76 -7.59 -0.82 8.57
N LEU A 77 -7.59 -1.32 7.33
CA LEU A 77 -7.23 -2.72 7.02
C LEU A 77 -5.80 -3.10 7.46
N VAL A 78 -4.88 -2.15 7.44
CA VAL A 78 -3.50 -2.37 7.92
C VAL A 78 -3.39 -2.25 9.44
N ARG A 79 -4.17 -1.36 10.06
CA ARG A 79 -4.05 -0.98 11.47
C ARG A 79 -4.84 -1.85 12.43
N VAL A 80 -5.81 -2.65 11.94
CA VAL A 80 -6.53 -3.60 12.79
C VAL A 80 -5.57 -4.56 13.49
N PRO A 81 -5.80 -4.95 14.75
CA PRO A 81 -4.85 -5.72 15.54
C PRO A 81 -4.33 -6.98 14.84
N GLY A 82 -5.18 -7.73 14.16
CA GLY A 82 -4.79 -8.93 13.41
C GLY A 82 -3.79 -8.68 12.29
N SER A 83 -3.87 -7.52 11.61
CA SER A 83 -2.92 -7.11 10.58
C SER A 83 -1.67 -6.46 11.20
N ALA A 84 -1.86 -5.38 11.96
CA ALA A 84 -0.76 -4.56 12.46
C ALA A 84 0.21 -5.32 13.37
N THR A 85 -0.29 -6.24 14.20
CA THR A 85 0.51 -7.01 15.17
C THR A 85 0.91 -8.40 14.68
N SER A 86 0.57 -8.77 13.44
CA SER A 86 1.00 -10.02 12.83
C SER A 86 2.54 -10.13 12.80
N LYS A 87 3.06 -11.36 12.71
CA LYS A 87 4.50 -11.61 12.60
C LYS A 87 5.05 -11.46 11.17
N LEU A 88 4.17 -11.15 10.21
CA LEU A 88 4.56 -10.86 8.84
C LEU A 88 5.39 -9.57 8.79
N ASP A 89 6.41 -9.55 7.95
CA ASP A 89 7.08 -8.29 7.62
C ASP A 89 6.18 -7.38 6.75
N ASP A 90 6.62 -6.16 6.49
CA ASP A 90 5.80 -5.18 5.76
C ASP A 90 5.51 -5.60 4.32
N GLN A 91 6.45 -6.30 3.67
CA GLN A 91 6.28 -6.84 2.32
C GLN A 91 5.29 -8.01 2.32
N GLU A 92 5.41 -8.91 3.26
CA GLU A 92 4.52 -10.07 3.42
C GLU A 92 3.10 -9.64 3.78
N LEU A 93 2.96 -8.64 4.66
CA LEU A 93 1.64 -8.10 5.01
C LEU A 93 0.99 -7.38 3.82
N ALA A 94 1.73 -6.57 3.08
CA ALA A 94 1.23 -5.93 1.87
C ALA A 94 0.78 -6.98 0.83
N GLU A 95 1.56 -8.04 0.64
CA GLU A 95 1.26 -9.13 -0.27
C GLU A 95 -0.03 -9.86 0.12
N VAL A 96 -0.18 -10.28 1.38
CA VAL A 96 -1.37 -11.03 1.81
C VAL A 96 -2.62 -10.15 1.79
N LEU A 97 -2.53 -8.85 2.10
CA LEU A 97 -3.65 -7.91 1.97
C LEU A 97 -4.08 -7.75 0.51
N ASN A 98 -3.13 -7.61 -0.43
CA ASN A 98 -3.41 -7.54 -1.85
C ASN A 98 -4.05 -8.84 -2.36
N TRP A 99 -3.56 -10.00 -1.89
CA TRP A 99 -4.15 -11.30 -2.21
C TRP A 99 -5.57 -11.42 -1.67
N CYS A 100 -5.83 -11.03 -0.42
CA CYS A 100 -7.17 -11.05 0.17
C CYS A 100 -8.15 -10.14 -0.61
N LEU A 101 -7.70 -8.97 -1.07
CA LEU A 101 -8.52 -8.09 -1.91
C LEU A 101 -8.87 -8.74 -3.25
N ALA A 102 -7.92 -9.42 -3.89
CA ALA A 102 -8.15 -10.10 -5.15
C ALA A 102 -9.08 -11.32 -4.99
N GLU A 103 -8.89 -12.09 -3.90
CA GLU A 103 -9.62 -13.35 -3.67
C GLU A 103 -11.02 -13.12 -3.10
N PHE A 104 -11.16 -12.23 -2.13
CA PHE A 104 -12.40 -12.14 -1.34
C PHE A 104 -13.24 -10.89 -1.60
N ALA A 105 -12.65 -9.77 -2.06
CA ALA A 105 -13.40 -8.51 -2.09
C ALA A 105 -14.57 -8.49 -3.09
N GLY A 106 -14.48 -9.28 -4.17
CA GLY A 106 -15.59 -9.52 -5.10
C GLY A 106 -16.28 -8.24 -5.57
N VAL A 107 -17.60 -8.19 -5.41
CA VAL A 107 -18.44 -7.07 -5.84
C VAL A 107 -18.23 -5.78 -5.03
N SER A 108 -17.54 -5.85 -3.88
CA SER A 108 -17.28 -4.68 -3.05
C SER A 108 -16.09 -3.83 -3.55
N LEU A 109 -15.32 -4.32 -4.52
CA LEU A 109 -14.22 -3.54 -5.10
C LEU A 109 -14.74 -2.29 -5.80
N PRO A 110 -14.04 -1.15 -5.66
CA PRO A 110 -14.43 0.07 -6.36
C PRO A 110 -14.31 -0.10 -7.88
N VAL A 111 -15.35 0.30 -8.62
CA VAL A 111 -15.45 0.16 -10.09
C VAL A 111 -14.29 0.83 -10.82
N GLN A 112 -13.79 1.94 -10.28
CA GLN A 112 -12.62 2.66 -10.81
C GLN A 112 -11.27 1.98 -10.54
N GLY A 113 -11.29 0.83 -9.84
CA GLY A 113 -10.09 0.16 -9.37
C GLY A 113 -9.52 0.77 -8.09
N TYR A 114 -8.43 0.20 -7.61
CA TYR A 114 -7.72 0.65 -6.42
C TYR A 114 -6.20 0.47 -6.60
N ALA A 115 -5.41 1.23 -5.85
CA ALA A 115 -3.98 1.02 -5.79
C ALA A 115 -3.65 -0.14 -4.83
N PRO A 116 -2.89 -1.17 -5.25
CA PRO A 116 -2.43 -2.21 -4.33
C PRO A 116 -1.55 -1.64 -3.21
N TYR A 117 -1.51 -2.30 -2.05
CA TYR A 117 -0.59 -1.93 -0.97
C TYR A 117 0.86 -2.14 -1.38
N SER A 118 1.71 -1.22 -0.96
CA SER A 118 3.17 -1.38 -0.99
C SER A 118 3.70 -1.65 0.42
N ALA A 119 4.89 -2.27 0.53
CA ALA A 119 5.56 -2.45 1.81
C ALA A 119 5.81 -1.12 2.53
N ALA A 120 6.16 -0.07 1.79
CA ALA A 120 6.40 1.26 2.36
C ALA A 120 5.12 1.88 2.97
N GLU A 121 3.97 1.72 2.32
CA GLU A 121 2.68 2.15 2.86
C GLU A 121 2.33 1.35 4.13
N VAL A 122 2.46 0.04 4.09
CA VAL A 122 2.19 -0.84 5.23
C VAL A 122 3.08 -0.49 6.41
N SER A 123 4.37 -0.25 6.20
CA SER A 123 5.33 0.14 7.24
C SER A 123 4.90 1.39 8.00
N VAL A 124 4.42 2.40 7.27
CA VAL A 124 3.93 3.65 7.88
C VAL A 124 2.64 3.41 8.66
N LEU A 125 1.68 2.71 8.07
CA LEU A 125 0.34 2.56 8.64
C LEU A 125 0.32 1.65 9.88
N ARG A 126 1.06 0.53 9.87
CA ARG A 126 1.09 -0.42 10.99
C ARG A 126 1.85 0.10 12.22
N ALA A 127 2.62 1.18 12.08
CA ALA A 127 3.30 1.81 13.21
C ALA A 127 2.33 2.38 14.26
N GLU A 128 1.08 2.62 13.86
CA GLU A 128 0.01 3.13 14.73
C GLU A 128 -1.18 2.14 14.73
N PRO A 129 -1.06 0.97 15.37
CA PRO A 129 -2.15 0.00 15.41
C PRO A 129 -3.38 0.57 16.13
N LEU A 130 -4.57 0.07 15.73
CA LEU A 130 -5.78 0.34 16.49
C LEU A 130 -5.75 -0.51 17.78
N GLU A 131 -6.14 0.09 18.91
CA GLU A 131 -6.15 -0.61 20.19
C GLU A 131 -7.38 -1.53 20.33
N GLU A 132 -8.52 -1.09 19.79
CA GLU A 132 -9.79 -1.82 19.77
C GLU A 132 -10.51 -1.60 18.45
N ILE A 133 -11.40 -2.53 18.08
CA ILE A 133 -12.25 -2.49 16.87
C ILE A 133 -13.72 -2.61 17.29
#